data_54feae2ad18dd399de0aaf8c956d7784
#
_entry.id   54feae2ad18dd399de0aaf8c956d7784
#
_cell.length_a   1.000
_cell.length_b   1.000
_cell.length_c   1.000
_cell.angle_alpha   90.00
_cell.angle_beta   90.00
_cell.angle_gamma   90.00
#
_symmetry.space_group_name_H-M   'P 1'
#
loop_
_entity.id
_entity.type
_entity.pdbx_description
1 polymer ?
#
loop_
_entity_poly.entity_id
_entity_poly.type
_entity_poly.pdbx_seq_one_letter_code
_entity_poly.pdbx_strand_id
1 'polypeptide(L)'
;MQKSRTIFIWDVHGCYNELKLLLKKIKVKDIDTVYFVWDIINKGPDSYKVLNFIYKNRNQFKCVIWNNEVNFLNYLDWNFNSKHKQFKKLRKKIYSKERNKLIGYLKELPLYIEETDFILLHWWLIPNKKLNEHNIDEITRIREYNWTLWYKLYKWKKKIIYWHNALDWLQIRKNTIWLDSWCVYWKSLTAYILETWEIYSQNASEIYLNVFKNTNTIFDKIIKLFK
;
A
#
# COMPACT_ATOMS: atom_id res chain seq x y z
N MET A 1 -0.37 19.50 26.07
CA MET A 1 0.42 19.22 24.85
C MET A 1 -0.40 18.36 23.91
N GLN A 2 -0.42 18.70 22.64
CA GLN A 2 -1.14 17.91 21.64
C GLN A 2 -0.38 16.60 21.38
N LYS A 3 -1.07 15.45 21.47
CA LYS A 3 -0.47 14.13 21.29
C LYS A 3 -0.25 13.86 19.79
N SER A 4 0.90 13.32 19.40
CA SER A 4 1.19 12.84 18.07
C SER A 4 0.24 11.69 17.70
N ARG A 5 -0.18 11.62 16.44
CA ARG A 5 -1.04 10.55 15.92
C ARG A 5 -0.26 9.66 14.94
N THR A 6 -0.58 8.38 14.97
CA THR A 6 -0.12 7.37 14.04
C THR A 6 -1.23 7.12 13.03
N ILE A 7 -0.99 7.50 11.78
CA ILE A 7 -1.98 7.48 10.70
C ILE A 7 -1.54 6.47 9.64
N PHE A 8 -2.40 5.51 9.32
CA PHE A 8 -2.16 4.56 8.25
C PHE A 8 -3.01 4.94 7.03
N ILE A 9 -2.42 4.95 5.84
CA ILE A 9 -3.10 5.21 4.57
C ILE A 9 -2.86 4.06 3.62
N TRP A 10 -3.92 3.58 2.97
CA TRP A 10 -3.90 2.40 2.11
C TRP A 10 -4.16 2.75 0.65
N ASP A 11 -3.63 1.90 -0.25
CA ASP A 11 -3.99 1.82 -1.67
C ASP A 11 -3.92 3.12 -2.46
N VAL A 12 -2.82 3.83 -2.33
CA VAL A 12 -2.68 5.10 -3.04
C VAL A 12 -2.61 4.90 -4.55
N HIS A 13 -1.87 3.89 -5.04
CA HIS A 13 -1.80 3.52 -6.45
C HIS A 13 -1.75 4.71 -7.43
N GLY A 14 -1.03 5.78 -7.09
CA GLY A 14 -0.97 6.97 -7.93
C GLY A 14 -2.20 7.88 -7.90
N CYS A 15 -3.16 7.68 -7.00
CA CYS A 15 -4.32 8.55 -6.78
C CYS A 15 -3.92 9.78 -5.96
N TYR A 16 -3.18 10.69 -6.59
CA TYR A 16 -2.56 11.83 -5.92
C TYR A 16 -3.58 12.85 -5.39
N ASN A 17 -4.64 13.11 -6.13
CA ASN A 17 -5.65 14.09 -5.74
C ASN A 17 -6.41 13.61 -4.51
N GLU A 18 -6.81 12.34 -4.49
CA GLU A 18 -7.48 11.68 -3.36
C GLU A 18 -6.60 11.70 -2.12
N LEU A 19 -5.29 11.41 -2.28
CA LEU A 19 -4.32 11.49 -1.19
C LEU A 19 -4.27 12.89 -0.58
N LYS A 20 -4.18 13.93 -1.39
CA LYS A 20 -4.16 15.33 -0.92
C LYS A 20 -5.45 15.70 -0.19
N LEU A 21 -6.60 15.31 -0.73
CA LEU A 21 -7.90 15.57 -0.12
C LEU A 21 -8.07 14.80 1.21
N LEU A 22 -7.63 13.54 1.26
CA LEU A 22 -7.68 12.74 2.47
C LEU A 22 -6.81 13.33 3.58
N LEU A 23 -5.56 13.68 3.29
CA LEU A 23 -4.65 14.32 4.25
C LEU A 23 -5.23 15.65 4.78
N LYS A 24 -5.85 16.44 3.91
CA LYS A 24 -6.56 17.67 4.32
C LYS A 24 -7.76 17.37 5.21
N LYS A 25 -8.55 16.36 4.89
CA LYS A 25 -9.73 15.92 5.68
C LYS A 25 -9.33 15.46 7.08
N ILE A 26 -8.24 14.71 7.20
CA ILE A 26 -7.67 14.24 8.49
C ILE A 26 -7.04 15.40 9.28
N LYS A 27 -6.72 16.51 8.60
CA LYS A 27 -5.98 17.65 9.18
C LYS A 27 -4.65 17.15 9.76
N VAL A 28 -3.84 16.48 8.92
CA VAL A 28 -2.53 15.98 9.32
C VAL A 28 -1.64 17.14 9.78
N LYS A 29 -0.97 16.97 10.91
CA LYS A 29 -0.09 17.95 11.56
C LYS A 29 1.37 17.52 11.45
N ASP A 30 2.30 18.43 11.60
CA ASP A 30 3.74 18.16 11.50
C ASP A 30 4.26 17.14 12.54
N ILE A 31 3.55 17.03 13.68
CA ILE A 31 3.87 16.06 14.74
C ILE A 31 3.33 14.65 14.47
N ASP A 32 2.41 14.49 13.52
CA ASP A 32 1.83 13.18 13.20
C ASP A 32 2.81 12.34 12.36
N THR A 33 2.76 11.03 12.49
CA THR A 33 3.46 10.11 11.60
C THR A 33 2.47 9.40 10.68
N VAL A 34 2.71 9.46 9.38
CA VAL A 34 1.86 8.82 8.36
C VAL A 34 2.57 7.62 7.78
N TYR A 35 1.96 6.44 7.89
CA TYR A 35 2.44 5.19 7.34
C TYR A 35 1.64 4.83 6.09
N PHE A 36 2.35 4.67 4.97
CA PHE A 36 1.76 4.16 3.73
C PHE A 36 1.87 2.65 3.71
N VAL A 37 0.72 2.01 3.72
CA VAL A 37 0.59 0.56 3.91
C VAL A 37 0.46 -0.19 2.60
N TRP A 38 0.51 0.52 1.43
CA TRP A 38 0.32 -0.09 0.10
C TRP A 38 0.95 0.65 -1.04
N ASP A 39 0.92 -0.11 -2.18
CA ASP A 39 1.39 0.35 -3.48
C ASP A 39 1.20 1.85 -3.68
N ILE A 40 2.28 2.58 -3.59
CA ILE A 40 2.26 4.03 -3.83
C ILE A 40 2.25 4.35 -5.31
N ILE A 41 2.76 3.43 -6.13
CA ILE A 41 2.84 3.58 -7.59
C ILE A 41 1.97 2.56 -8.34
N ASN A 42 1.93 2.69 -9.69
CA ASN A 42 1.18 1.86 -10.62
C ASN A 42 -0.33 2.09 -10.58
N LYS A 43 -1.05 1.50 -11.53
CA LYS A 43 -2.51 1.51 -11.77
C LYS A 43 -3.12 2.90 -11.99
N GLY A 44 -3.01 3.82 -11.05
CA GLY A 44 -3.62 5.16 -11.12
C GLY A 44 -2.83 6.18 -11.93
N PRO A 45 -3.34 7.42 -12.03
CA PRO A 45 -2.91 8.39 -13.04
C PRO A 45 -1.55 9.03 -12.76
N ASP A 46 -1.18 9.24 -11.50
CA ASP A 46 -0.10 10.15 -11.09
C ASP A 46 0.93 9.54 -10.13
N SER A 47 1.39 8.31 -10.41
CA SER A 47 2.42 7.60 -9.61
C SER A 47 3.65 8.47 -9.32
N TYR A 48 4.10 9.29 -10.29
CA TYR A 48 5.21 10.21 -10.07
C TYR A 48 4.90 11.28 -9.01
N LYS A 49 3.71 11.88 -9.06
CA LYS A 49 3.34 12.90 -8.08
C LYS A 49 3.24 12.32 -6.67
N VAL A 50 2.66 11.11 -6.54
CA VAL A 50 2.57 10.41 -5.25
C VAL A 50 3.97 10.10 -4.71
N LEU A 51 4.82 9.44 -5.50
CA LEU A 51 6.17 9.08 -5.09
C LEU A 51 6.99 10.31 -4.67
N ASN A 52 6.98 11.36 -5.48
CA ASN A 52 7.71 12.59 -5.19
C ASN A 52 7.17 13.32 -3.95
N PHE A 53 5.85 13.30 -3.75
CA PHE A 53 5.22 13.89 -2.57
C PHE A 53 5.61 13.15 -1.29
N ILE A 54 5.58 11.82 -1.30
CA ILE A 54 6.00 10.98 -0.17
C ILE A 54 7.50 11.19 0.10
N TYR A 55 8.34 11.15 -0.94
CA TYR A 55 9.77 11.39 -0.79
C TYR A 55 10.10 12.76 -0.17
N LYS A 56 9.42 13.82 -0.58
CA LYS A 56 9.63 15.17 -0.02
C LYS A 56 9.24 15.26 1.45
N ASN A 57 8.30 14.45 1.90
CA ASN A 57 7.81 14.41 3.28
C ASN A 57 8.32 13.17 4.05
N ARG A 58 9.37 12.50 3.61
CA ARG A 58 9.86 11.21 4.15
C ARG A 58 10.27 11.23 5.62
N ASN A 59 10.49 12.40 6.21
CA ASN A 59 10.71 12.53 7.64
C ASN A 59 9.46 12.17 8.45
N GLN A 60 8.29 12.55 7.94
CA GLN A 60 6.97 12.32 8.51
C GLN A 60 6.26 11.11 7.88
N PHE A 61 6.49 10.85 6.59
CA PHE A 61 5.83 9.82 5.81
C PHE A 61 6.73 8.59 5.71
N LYS A 62 6.26 7.46 6.24
CA LYS A 62 6.98 6.19 6.28
C LYS A 62 6.34 5.20 5.32
N CYS A 63 7.17 4.47 4.60
CA CYS A 63 6.73 3.43 3.67
C CYS A 63 7.57 2.16 3.86
N VAL A 64 7.00 1.03 3.53
CA VAL A 64 7.75 -0.21 3.28
C VAL A 64 7.73 -0.50 1.79
N ILE A 65 8.66 -1.30 1.29
CA ILE A 65 8.71 -1.67 -0.12
C ILE A 65 7.63 -2.70 -0.44
N TRP A 66 7.02 -2.59 -1.65
CA TRP A 66 5.89 -3.40 -2.08
C TRP A 66 6.15 -4.05 -3.43
N ASN A 67 5.29 -4.99 -3.81
CA ASN A 67 5.47 -5.72 -5.06
C ASN A 67 5.48 -4.82 -6.30
N ASN A 68 4.72 -3.72 -6.33
CA ASN A 68 4.76 -2.79 -7.47
C ASN A 68 6.05 -1.97 -7.50
N GLU A 69 6.58 -1.55 -6.36
CA GLU A 69 7.88 -0.89 -6.28
C GLU A 69 9.01 -1.86 -6.68
N VAL A 70 8.99 -3.10 -6.16
CA VAL A 70 9.94 -4.16 -6.57
C VAL A 70 9.87 -4.42 -8.07
N ASN A 71 8.67 -4.60 -8.62
CA ASN A 71 8.48 -4.83 -10.05
C ASN A 71 8.93 -3.63 -10.89
N PHE A 72 8.75 -2.41 -10.39
CA PHE A 72 9.24 -1.21 -11.07
C PHE A 72 10.76 -1.12 -11.04
N LEU A 73 11.42 -1.43 -9.92
CA LEU A 73 12.89 -1.49 -9.83
C LEU A 73 13.45 -2.56 -10.78
N ASN A 74 12.88 -3.76 -10.78
CA ASN A 74 13.26 -4.82 -11.72
C ASN A 74 13.07 -4.39 -13.18
N TYR A 75 12.00 -3.66 -13.47
CA TYR A 75 11.78 -3.09 -14.80
C TYR A 75 12.88 -2.08 -15.20
N LEU A 76 13.41 -1.32 -14.25
CA LEU A 76 14.51 -0.37 -14.52
C LEU A 76 15.84 -1.08 -14.76
N ASP A 77 16.14 -2.13 -13.99
CA ASP A 77 17.43 -2.82 -14.00
C ASP A 77 17.57 -3.78 -15.20
N TRP A 78 16.49 -4.47 -15.58
CA TRP A 78 16.53 -5.54 -16.59
C TRP A 78 15.96 -5.17 -17.97
N ASN A 79 15.59 -3.92 -18.21
CA ASN A 79 14.89 -3.49 -19.44
C ASN A 79 13.72 -4.43 -19.82
N PHE A 80 13.10 -5.03 -18.83
CA PHE A 80 11.97 -5.93 -19.04
C PHE A 80 10.93 -5.21 -19.88
N ASN A 81 10.52 -5.82 -20.98
CA ASN A 81 9.48 -5.31 -21.85
C ASN A 81 8.13 -5.39 -21.11
N SER A 82 8.06 -4.61 -20.01
CA SER A 82 6.90 -4.56 -19.16
C SER A 82 5.71 -4.10 -19.99
N LYS A 83 4.71 -4.94 -20.10
CA LYS A 83 3.41 -4.60 -20.69
C LYS A 83 2.74 -3.44 -19.90
N HIS A 84 3.29 -3.06 -18.74
CA HIS A 84 2.76 -2.02 -17.87
C HIS A 84 3.04 -0.61 -18.41
N LYS A 85 2.07 -0.07 -19.15
CA LYS A 85 2.09 1.31 -19.67
C LYS A 85 2.43 2.35 -18.58
N GLN A 86 2.00 2.11 -17.35
CA GLN A 86 2.24 3.00 -16.20
C GLN A 86 3.73 3.04 -15.79
N PHE A 87 4.46 1.92 -15.85
CA PHE A 87 5.90 1.92 -15.55
C PHE A 87 6.69 2.72 -16.58
N LYS A 88 6.34 2.63 -17.85
CA LYS A 88 6.96 3.44 -18.91
C LYS A 88 6.73 4.95 -18.66
N LYS A 89 5.48 5.33 -18.30
CA LYS A 89 5.12 6.72 -17.96
C LYS A 89 5.88 7.21 -16.73
N LEU A 90 5.94 6.41 -15.67
CA LEU A 90 6.65 6.73 -14.44
C LEU A 90 8.16 6.88 -14.69
N ARG A 91 8.79 5.90 -15.38
CA ARG A 91 10.20 5.96 -15.77
C ARG A 91 10.52 7.26 -16.50
N LYS A 92 9.74 7.62 -17.54
CA LYS A 92 9.95 8.85 -18.31
C LYS A 92 9.96 10.08 -17.40
N LYS A 93 9.00 10.20 -16.47
CA LYS A 93 8.89 11.33 -15.55
C LYS A 93 10.03 11.38 -14.54
N ILE A 94 10.42 10.24 -13.97
CA ILE A 94 11.54 10.15 -13.02
C ILE A 94 12.85 10.53 -13.70
N TYR A 95 13.14 9.98 -14.88
CA TYR A 95 14.42 10.21 -15.59
C TYR A 95 14.58 11.65 -16.05
N SER A 96 13.48 12.35 -16.35
CA SER A 96 13.54 13.74 -16.75
C SER A 96 13.74 14.75 -15.62
N LYS A 97 13.55 14.33 -14.35
CA LYS A 97 13.51 15.28 -13.21
C LYS A 97 14.38 14.88 -12.01
N GLU A 98 14.17 13.70 -11.45
CA GLU A 98 14.67 13.37 -10.10
C GLU A 98 15.22 11.94 -10.01
N ARG A 99 15.85 11.44 -11.11
CA ARG A 99 16.21 10.02 -11.26
C ARG A 99 16.91 9.42 -10.03
N ASN A 100 18.04 9.99 -9.65
CA ASN A 100 18.89 9.37 -8.61
C ASN A 100 18.22 9.41 -7.24
N LYS A 101 17.50 10.48 -6.94
CA LYS A 101 16.83 10.66 -5.64
C LYS A 101 15.67 9.69 -5.45
N LEU A 102 14.75 9.60 -6.42
CA LEU A 102 13.54 8.79 -6.28
C LEU A 102 13.83 7.29 -6.43
N ILE A 103 14.75 6.90 -7.32
CA ILE A 103 15.17 5.50 -7.45
C ILE A 103 15.97 5.07 -6.21
N GLY A 104 16.90 5.91 -5.71
CA GLY A 104 17.60 5.65 -4.45
C GLY A 104 16.62 5.45 -3.30
N TYR A 105 15.66 6.36 -3.14
CA TYR A 105 14.63 6.24 -2.11
C TYR A 105 13.85 4.92 -2.19
N LEU A 106 13.43 4.49 -3.39
CA LEU A 106 12.72 3.21 -3.56
C LEU A 106 13.60 2.02 -3.19
N LYS A 107 14.90 2.05 -3.49
CA LYS A 107 15.85 0.99 -3.16
C LYS A 107 16.16 0.91 -1.64
N GLU A 108 16.00 2.01 -0.93
CA GLU A 108 16.23 2.12 0.50
C GLU A 108 14.99 1.81 1.35
N LEU A 109 13.81 1.62 0.74
CA LEU A 109 12.60 1.29 1.49
C LEU A 109 12.77 -0.06 2.23
N PRO A 110 12.44 -0.10 3.53
CA PRO A 110 12.54 -1.33 4.31
C PRO A 110 11.47 -2.34 3.91
N LEU A 111 11.72 -3.63 4.19
CA LEU A 111 10.75 -4.71 3.99
C LEU A 111 9.59 -4.64 4.99
N TYR A 112 9.86 -4.15 6.19
CA TYR A 112 8.90 -3.96 7.27
C TYR A 112 9.33 -2.78 8.14
N ILE A 113 8.39 -2.24 8.90
CA ILE A 113 8.66 -1.28 9.98
C ILE A 113 8.12 -1.91 11.26
N GLU A 114 8.98 -2.01 12.27
CA GLU A 114 8.61 -2.49 13.59
C GLU A 114 8.64 -1.35 14.59
N GLU A 115 7.47 -1.04 15.15
CA GLU A 115 7.28 -0.06 16.20
C GLU A 115 6.93 -0.77 17.54
N THR A 116 6.77 0.00 18.63
CA THR A 116 6.43 -0.57 19.94
C THR A 116 5.14 -1.38 19.90
N ASP A 117 4.10 -0.84 19.25
CA ASP A 117 2.73 -1.37 19.30
C ASP A 117 2.31 -2.15 18.06
N PHE A 118 3.04 -1.99 16.95
CA PHE A 118 2.68 -2.63 15.69
C PHE A 118 3.89 -3.01 14.83
N ILE A 119 3.62 -3.87 13.87
CA ILE A 119 4.49 -4.17 12.75
C ILE A 119 3.74 -3.84 11.47
N LEU A 120 4.34 -3.02 10.63
CA LEU A 120 3.88 -2.70 9.30
C LEU A 120 4.62 -3.55 8.29
N LEU A 121 3.91 -4.31 7.48
CA LEU A 121 4.51 -5.11 6.42
C LEU A 121 3.55 -5.27 5.25
N HIS A 122 4.08 -5.70 4.09
CA HIS A 122 3.25 -5.84 2.89
C HIS A 122 2.18 -6.91 3.06
N TRP A 123 2.60 -8.13 3.33
CA TRP A 123 1.69 -9.22 3.10
C TRP A 123 1.67 -10.29 4.20
N TRP A 124 2.80 -10.91 4.46
CA TRP A 124 2.82 -12.20 5.14
C TRP A 124 3.98 -12.36 6.10
N LEU A 125 3.72 -13.04 7.20
CA LEU A 125 4.77 -13.59 8.05
C LEU A 125 4.66 -15.12 8.07
N ILE A 126 5.74 -15.80 7.74
CA ILE A 126 5.82 -17.25 7.90
C ILE A 126 5.76 -17.57 9.39
N PRO A 127 4.78 -18.40 9.84
CA PRO A 127 4.68 -18.76 11.26
C PRO A 127 5.99 -19.33 11.78
N ASN A 128 6.36 -18.96 13.01
CA ASN A 128 7.59 -19.37 13.70
C ASN A 128 8.92 -18.91 13.07
N LYS A 129 8.90 -18.10 12.02
CA LYS A 129 10.09 -17.46 11.45
C LYS A 129 10.28 -16.09 12.06
N LYS A 130 11.52 -15.74 12.44
CA LYS A 130 11.80 -14.40 12.98
C LYS A 130 11.63 -13.35 11.89
N LEU A 131 11.25 -12.13 12.28
CA LEU A 131 10.92 -11.04 11.35
C LEU A 131 12.11 -10.71 10.42
N ASN A 132 13.31 -10.66 10.95
CA ASN A 132 14.55 -10.35 10.23
C ASN A 132 15.09 -11.50 9.35
N GLU A 133 14.49 -12.68 9.41
CA GLU A 133 14.86 -13.82 8.59
C GLU A 133 14.06 -13.90 7.28
N HIS A 134 13.01 -13.06 7.14
CA HIS A 134 12.19 -13.03 5.94
C HIS A 134 12.91 -12.30 4.80
N ASN A 135 12.80 -12.85 3.60
CA ASN A 135 13.29 -12.20 2.39
C ASN A 135 12.18 -11.42 1.65
N ILE A 136 12.57 -10.67 0.62
CA ILE A 136 11.66 -9.81 -0.14
C ILE A 136 10.53 -10.59 -0.81
N ASP A 137 10.81 -11.76 -1.38
CA ASP A 137 9.79 -12.56 -2.07
C ASP A 137 8.77 -13.14 -1.08
N GLU A 138 9.22 -13.56 0.09
CA GLU A 138 8.34 -14.04 1.16
C GLU A 138 7.39 -12.93 1.64
N ILE A 139 7.90 -11.74 1.89
CA ILE A 139 7.08 -10.62 2.39
C ILE A 139 6.19 -10.03 1.28
N THR A 140 6.59 -10.09 0.00
CA THR A 140 5.87 -9.38 -1.06
C THR A 140 5.04 -10.26 -2.01
N ARG A 141 5.21 -11.60 -2.00
CA ARG A 141 4.62 -12.48 -3.02
C ARG A 141 3.89 -13.71 -2.52
N ILE A 142 4.19 -14.23 -1.32
CA ILE A 142 3.56 -15.46 -0.81
C ILE A 142 2.10 -15.16 -0.42
N ARG A 143 1.15 -15.99 -0.87
CA ARG A 143 -0.30 -15.81 -0.64
C ARG A 143 -0.87 -16.73 0.41
N GLU A 144 -0.37 -17.95 0.53
CA GLU A 144 -0.89 -19.00 1.39
C GLU A 144 0.24 -19.80 2.00
N TYR A 145 0.08 -20.23 3.24
CA TYR A 145 0.97 -21.14 3.91
C TYR A 145 0.18 -22.37 4.38
N ASN A 146 0.49 -23.51 3.78
CA ASN A 146 -0.18 -24.78 4.09
C ASN A 146 -1.72 -24.66 4.09
N TRP A 147 -2.30 -24.00 3.05
CA TRP A 147 -3.75 -23.81 2.88
C TRP A 147 -4.44 -23.09 4.04
N THR A 148 -3.68 -22.43 4.91
CA THR A 148 -4.21 -21.74 6.08
C THR A 148 -3.97 -20.25 5.99
N LEU A 149 -4.98 -19.46 6.34
CA LEU A 149 -4.86 -18.02 6.44
C LEU A 149 -3.93 -17.68 7.60
N TRP A 150 -2.77 -17.14 7.30
CA TRP A 150 -1.67 -16.92 8.22
C TRP A 150 -2.06 -16.14 9.50
N TYR A 151 -2.93 -15.16 9.40
CA TYR A 151 -3.36 -14.35 10.54
C TYR A 151 -4.05 -15.17 11.63
N LYS A 152 -4.59 -16.35 11.31
CA LYS A 152 -5.13 -17.30 12.29
C LYS A 152 -4.01 -17.99 13.08
N LEU A 153 -2.82 -18.07 12.50
CA LEU A 153 -1.63 -18.68 13.11
C LEU A 153 -0.79 -17.65 13.88
N TYR A 154 -1.09 -16.35 13.70
CA TYR A 154 -0.33 -15.27 14.31
C TYR A 154 -0.64 -15.14 15.80
N LYS A 155 0.39 -15.32 16.66
CA LYS A 155 0.26 -15.32 18.13
C LYS A 155 1.03 -14.19 18.82
N TRP A 156 1.68 -13.30 18.10
CA TRP A 156 2.48 -12.23 18.70
C TRP A 156 1.61 -11.15 19.33
N LYS A 157 2.19 -10.42 20.29
CA LYS A 157 1.47 -9.36 21.04
C LYS A 157 1.26 -8.09 20.23
N LYS A 158 2.20 -7.75 19.34
CA LYS A 158 2.13 -6.53 18.50
C LYS A 158 1.05 -6.68 17.44
N LYS A 159 0.36 -5.58 17.13
CA LYS A 159 -0.58 -5.57 16.01
C LYS A 159 0.16 -5.66 14.70
N ILE A 160 -0.33 -6.47 13.77
CA ILE A 160 0.14 -6.46 12.40
C ILE A 160 -0.79 -5.61 11.56
N ILE A 161 -0.20 -4.59 10.94
CA ILE A 161 -0.85 -3.79 9.93
C ILE A 161 -0.43 -4.34 8.57
N TYR A 162 -1.36 -5.00 7.90
CA TYR A 162 -1.08 -5.70 6.65
C TYR A 162 -2.24 -5.58 5.68
N TRP A 163 -2.01 -6.04 4.46
CA TRP A 163 -3.03 -6.20 3.44
C TRP A 163 -2.96 -7.59 2.81
N HIS A 164 -4.03 -8.08 2.35
CA HIS A 164 -4.22 -8.93 1.19
C HIS A 164 -5.57 -9.65 1.17
N ASN A 165 -6.11 -9.73 -0.02
CA ASN A 165 -7.31 -10.42 -0.45
C ASN A 165 -8.57 -9.54 -0.48
N ALA A 166 -8.84 -9.04 -1.67
CA ALA A 166 -9.88 -8.06 -2.04
C ALA A 166 -11.33 -8.55 -1.85
N LEU A 167 -11.60 -9.44 -0.91
CA LEU A 167 -12.92 -10.07 -0.80
C LEU A 167 -13.85 -9.38 0.20
N ASP A 168 -13.34 -8.64 1.19
CA ASP A 168 -14.18 -8.03 2.21
C ASP A 168 -13.61 -6.71 2.76
N TRP A 169 -14.51 -5.87 3.27
CA TRP A 169 -14.29 -4.57 3.87
C TRP A 169 -13.31 -4.61 5.05
N LEU A 170 -12.85 -3.41 5.49
CA LEU A 170 -12.10 -3.18 6.71
C LEU A 170 -12.31 -4.26 7.78
N GLN A 171 -11.26 -4.98 8.15
CA GLN A 171 -11.31 -5.97 9.23
C GLN A 171 -10.30 -5.60 10.33
N ILE A 172 -10.82 -5.13 11.43
CA ILE A 172 -10.05 -4.90 12.65
C ILE A 172 -10.24 -6.13 13.55
N ARG A 173 -9.18 -6.92 13.68
CA ARG A 173 -9.12 -8.07 14.59
C ARG A 173 -8.27 -7.73 15.79
N LYS A 174 -8.26 -8.59 16.80
CA LYS A 174 -7.50 -8.39 18.04
C LYS A 174 -6.02 -8.02 17.75
N ASN A 175 -5.37 -8.75 16.88
CA ASN A 175 -3.93 -8.63 16.61
C ASN A 175 -3.60 -8.21 15.17
N THR A 176 -4.59 -7.97 14.32
CA THR A 176 -4.37 -7.62 12.92
C THR A 176 -5.35 -6.58 12.44
N ILE A 177 -4.87 -5.66 11.64
CA ILE A 177 -5.70 -4.65 10.97
C ILE A 177 -5.49 -4.80 9.48
N TRP A 178 -6.60 -5.00 8.78
CA TRP A 178 -6.66 -5.10 7.34
C TRP A 178 -7.64 -4.08 6.77
N LEU A 179 -7.16 -3.25 5.86
CA LEU A 179 -7.92 -2.15 5.26
C LEU A 179 -7.70 -2.17 3.76
N ASP A 180 -8.74 -2.52 2.98
CA ASP A 180 -8.75 -2.34 1.54
C ASP A 180 -9.90 -1.40 1.16
N SER A 181 -9.64 -0.45 0.28
CA SER A 181 -10.64 0.56 -0.08
C SER A 181 -10.77 0.83 -1.59
N TRP A 182 -10.00 0.14 -2.44
CA TRP A 182 -10.18 0.09 -3.89
C TRP A 182 -10.25 1.45 -4.61
N CYS A 183 -9.51 2.45 -4.14
CA CYS A 183 -9.55 3.80 -4.69
C CYS A 183 -9.37 3.83 -6.21
N VAL A 184 -8.36 3.13 -6.72
CA VAL A 184 -8.03 3.12 -8.16
C VAL A 184 -9.12 2.50 -9.02
N TYR A 185 -9.99 1.70 -8.46
CA TYR A 185 -11.06 1.00 -9.19
C TYR A 185 -12.38 1.77 -9.19
N TRP A 186 -12.86 2.31 -8.08
CA TRP A 186 -14.09 3.13 -8.01
C TRP A 186 -14.52 3.55 -6.60
N LYS A 187 -13.87 3.04 -5.56
CA LYS A 187 -14.33 3.28 -4.19
C LYS A 187 -13.65 4.50 -3.56
N SER A 188 -12.84 4.31 -2.55
CA SER A 188 -12.26 5.41 -1.80
C SER A 188 -10.83 5.11 -1.39
N LEU A 189 -10.06 6.16 -1.11
CA LEU A 189 -8.82 6.09 -0.36
C LEU A 189 -9.13 6.23 1.12
N THR A 190 -8.59 5.33 1.93
CA THR A 190 -8.93 5.26 3.35
C THR A 190 -7.71 5.48 4.24
N ALA A 191 -7.95 6.11 5.40
CA ALA A 191 -6.97 6.26 6.46
C ALA A 191 -7.57 5.81 7.79
N TYR A 192 -6.69 5.30 8.66
CA TYR A 192 -7.00 4.88 10.01
C TYR A 192 -6.05 5.55 11.02
N ILE A 193 -6.58 6.05 12.12
CA ILE A 193 -5.81 6.66 13.21
C ILE A 193 -5.73 5.66 14.36
N LEU A 194 -4.51 5.26 14.72
CA LEU A 194 -4.29 4.17 15.69
C LEU A 194 -4.83 4.50 17.07
N GLU A 195 -4.61 5.72 17.55
CA GLU A 195 -4.92 6.15 18.92
C GLU A 195 -6.41 6.37 19.15
N THR A 196 -7.15 6.80 18.12
CA THR A 196 -8.57 7.15 18.23
C THR A 196 -9.50 6.13 17.59
N TRP A 197 -8.93 5.22 16.77
CA TRP A 197 -9.65 4.21 15.99
C TRP A 197 -10.54 4.81 14.90
N GLU A 198 -10.35 6.09 14.63
CA GLU A 198 -11.11 6.80 13.60
C GLU A 198 -10.70 6.38 12.20
N ILE A 199 -11.69 6.28 11.33
CA ILE A 199 -11.52 5.95 9.92
C ILE A 199 -11.99 7.13 9.09
N TYR A 200 -11.14 7.56 8.17
CA TYR A 200 -11.43 8.60 7.20
C TYR A 200 -11.36 8.02 5.80
N SER A 201 -12.31 8.40 4.96
CA SER A 201 -12.32 7.98 3.55
C SER A 201 -12.50 9.17 2.62
N GLN A 202 -11.83 9.11 1.47
CA GLN A 202 -11.96 10.03 0.38
C GLN A 202 -12.35 9.26 -0.88
N ASN A 203 -13.54 9.53 -1.41
CA ASN A 203 -14.01 8.86 -2.62
C ASN A 203 -13.09 9.14 -3.81
N ALA A 204 -12.91 8.13 -4.65
CA ALA A 204 -12.25 8.30 -5.94
C ALA A 204 -13.04 9.30 -6.79
N SER A 205 -12.35 10.21 -7.47
CA SER A 205 -12.96 11.19 -8.37
C SER A 205 -13.43 10.56 -9.68
N GLU A 206 -12.83 9.44 -10.07
CA GLU A 206 -13.19 8.68 -11.28
C GLU A 206 -12.69 7.23 -11.18
N ILE A 207 -13.13 6.38 -12.10
CA ILE A 207 -12.65 5.01 -12.25
C ILE A 207 -11.34 5.04 -13.05
N TYR A 208 -10.21 4.94 -12.36
CA TYR A 208 -8.89 4.99 -13.00
C TYR A 208 -8.52 3.70 -13.71
N LEU A 209 -8.97 2.56 -13.19
CA LEU A 209 -8.76 1.24 -13.77
C LEU A 209 -10.07 0.46 -13.79
N ASN A 210 -10.59 0.25 -15.00
CA ASN A 210 -11.80 -0.55 -15.16
C ASN A 210 -11.43 -2.03 -15.33
N VAL A 211 -11.60 -2.80 -14.26
CA VAL A 211 -11.37 -4.26 -14.26
C VAL A 211 -12.39 -5.02 -15.12
N PHE A 212 -13.55 -4.41 -15.41
CA PHE A 212 -14.65 -5.10 -16.13
C PHE A 212 -14.48 -5.09 -17.65
N LYS A 213 -13.57 -4.28 -18.20
CA LYS A 213 -13.39 -4.19 -19.66
C LYS A 213 -12.68 -5.40 -20.31
N ASN A 214 -12.04 -6.28 -19.55
CA ASN A 214 -11.18 -7.34 -20.09
C ASN A 214 -11.33 -8.72 -19.44
N THR A 215 -12.39 -9.02 -18.71
CA THR A 215 -12.52 -10.33 -18.05
C THR A 215 -13.82 -11.04 -18.42
N ASN A 216 -13.72 -12.01 -19.32
CA ASN A 216 -14.62 -13.18 -19.34
C ASN A 216 -14.20 -14.21 -18.26
N THR A 217 -13.82 -13.77 -17.06
CA THR A 217 -13.27 -14.62 -16.01
C THR A 217 -14.25 -14.83 -14.87
N ILE A 218 -13.99 -15.87 -14.07
CA ILE A 218 -14.73 -16.30 -12.88
C ILE A 218 -15.22 -15.13 -11.98
N PHE A 219 -14.51 -14.02 -11.97
CA PHE A 219 -14.87 -12.79 -11.24
C PHE A 219 -16.19 -12.16 -11.71
N ASP A 220 -16.49 -12.18 -13.01
CA ASP A 220 -17.78 -11.68 -13.54
C ASP A 220 -18.96 -12.55 -13.08
N LYS A 221 -18.71 -13.85 -12.85
CA LYS A 221 -19.71 -14.76 -12.29
C LYS A 221 -19.99 -14.50 -10.82
N ILE A 222 -18.96 -14.15 -10.05
CA ILE A 222 -19.08 -13.86 -8.61
C ILE A 222 -19.86 -12.55 -8.38
N ILE A 223 -19.60 -11.50 -9.15
CA ILE A 223 -20.30 -10.21 -9.01
C ILE A 223 -21.78 -10.30 -9.46
N LYS A 224 -22.10 -11.18 -10.42
CA LYS A 224 -23.49 -11.44 -10.80
C LYS A 224 -24.30 -12.19 -9.74
N LEU A 225 -23.65 -12.85 -8.79
CA LEU A 225 -24.30 -13.54 -7.68
C LEU A 225 -24.62 -12.61 -6.51
N PHE A 226 -24.09 -11.37 -6.50
CA PHE A 226 -24.32 -10.36 -5.46
C PHE A 226 -25.08 -9.13 -5.97
N LYS A 227 -25.68 -9.20 -7.15
CA LYS A 227 -26.75 -8.31 -7.64
C LYS A 227 -28.10 -9.02 -7.56
#